data_e8580ed67b99fd632612a199fe7e1c27
#
_entry.id   e8580ed67b99fd632612a199fe7e1c27
#
_cell.length_a   1.000
_cell.length_b   1.000
_cell.length_c   1.000
_cell.angle_alpha   90.00
_cell.angle_beta   90.00
_cell.angle_gamma   90.00
#
_symmetry.space_group_name_H-M   'P 1'
#
loop_
_entity.id
_entity.type
_entity.pdbx_description
1 polymer ?
#
loop_
_entity_poly.entity_id
_entity_poly.type
_entity_poly.pdbx_seq_one_letter_code
_entity_poly.pdbx_strand_id
1 'polypeptide(L)'
;MRRQAENFGAEFLLAEATGLKQEDGFFVVRTPKGDFRAHGVILATGAHPRMIGFPGEAEYKGHGIAYCATCDGEFFTGREVFVVGGGFAAAEEAVFLTKYASHVTILIREPDFTCAAKVAEPAKQHEKITVLTNTEVVRAEGDSLLRSLTYKNNQSGEEIVYKAKEGDTFGIFVFAGYEPATELVKGIVEL
;
A
#
# COMPACT_ATOMS: atom_id res chain seq x y z
N MET A 1 -5.19 -0.94 24.06
CA MET A 1 -3.72 -0.67 24.09
C MET A 1 -3.35 0.47 25.05
N ARG A 2 -3.78 1.74 24.88
CA ARG A 2 -3.39 2.85 25.80
C ARG A 2 -3.65 2.53 27.28
N ARG A 3 -4.88 2.17 27.64
CA ARG A 3 -5.25 1.81 29.02
C ARG A 3 -4.41 0.66 29.61
N GLN A 4 -3.95 -0.26 28.77
CA GLN A 4 -3.07 -1.35 29.21
C GLN A 4 -1.68 -0.83 29.57
N ALA A 5 -1.10 0.08 28.77
CA ALA A 5 0.18 0.70 29.08
C ALA A 5 0.10 1.56 30.36
N GLU A 6 -0.97 2.35 30.52
CA GLU A 6 -1.21 3.16 31.71
C GLU A 6 -1.33 2.29 32.97
N ASN A 7 -1.92 1.09 32.88
CA ASN A 7 -1.99 0.13 33.99
C ASN A 7 -0.62 -0.38 34.47
N PHE A 8 0.40 -0.31 33.59
CA PHE A 8 1.79 -0.61 33.92
C PHE A 8 2.62 0.63 34.27
N GLY A 9 1.97 1.77 34.56
CA GLY A 9 2.62 2.99 34.96
C GLY A 9 3.21 3.84 33.84
N ALA A 10 2.91 3.51 32.55
CA ALA A 10 3.34 4.34 31.44
C ALA A 10 2.53 5.65 31.38
N GLU A 11 3.22 6.76 31.22
CA GLU A 11 2.60 8.05 30.94
C GLU A 11 2.33 8.19 29.44
N PHE A 12 1.17 8.72 29.09
CA PHE A 12 0.79 8.94 27.71
C PHE A 12 0.65 10.43 27.41
N LEU A 13 1.51 10.93 26.53
CA LEU A 13 1.45 12.31 26.04
C LEU A 13 0.93 12.33 24.60
N LEU A 14 -0.22 12.95 24.38
CA LEU A 14 -0.71 13.21 23.04
C LEU A 14 -0.02 14.48 22.50
N ALA A 15 1.08 14.30 21.79
CA ALA A 15 1.83 15.36 21.13
C ALA A 15 2.57 14.76 19.93
N GLU A 16 2.83 15.58 18.92
CA GLU A 16 3.67 15.24 17.79
C GLU A 16 5.15 15.35 18.20
N ALA A 17 5.95 14.33 17.91
CA ALA A 17 7.39 14.41 18.01
C ALA A 17 7.94 15.11 16.76
N THR A 18 8.44 16.34 16.92
CA THR A 18 8.90 17.20 15.82
C THR A 18 10.41 17.15 15.60
N GLY A 19 11.13 16.45 16.47
CA GLY A 19 12.58 16.28 16.34
C GLY A 19 13.12 15.30 17.35
N LEU A 20 14.25 14.71 17.01
CA LEU A 20 15.09 13.89 17.87
C LEU A 20 16.53 14.35 17.77
N LYS A 21 17.25 14.41 18.86
CA LYS A 21 18.70 14.62 18.88
C LYS A 21 19.36 13.79 19.96
N GLN A 22 20.64 13.53 19.83
CA GLN A 22 21.46 12.94 20.87
C GLN A 22 22.35 14.03 21.49
N GLU A 23 22.35 14.15 22.81
CA GLU A 23 23.05 15.18 23.56
C GLU A 23 23.44 14.66 24.94
N ASP A 24 24.71 14.76 25.30
CA ASP A 24 25.25 14.34 26.60
C ASP A 24 24.90 12.92 27.05
N GLY A 25 24.88 11.98 26.08
CA GLY A 25 24.52 10.58 26.35
C GLY A 25 23.02 10.30 26.52
N PHE A 26 22.17 11.29 26.24
CA PHE A 26 20.73 11.18 26.24
C PHE A 26 20.15 11.41 24.85
N PHE A 27 18.98 10.84 24.62
CA PHE A 27 18.11 11.26 23.53
C PHE A 27 17.16 12.36 24.01
N VAL A 28 16.99 13.40 23.20
CA VAL A 28 16.07 14.50 23.46
C VAL A 28 15.02 14.52 22.35
N VAL A 29 13.78 14.21 22.73
CA VAL A 29 12.60 14.24 21.84
C VAL A 29 11.94 15.60 21.98
N ARG A 30 11.84 16.36 20.88
CA ARG A 30 11.15 17.65 20.82
C ARG A 30 9.68 17.48 20.53
N THR A 31 8.87 18.22 21.26
CA THR A 31 7.41 18.30 21.02
C THR A 31 6.91 19.73 21.27
N PRO A 32 5.72 20.10 20.75
CA PRO A 32 5.08 21.39 21.09
C PRO A 32 4.79 21.57 22.60
N LYS A 33 4.83 20.48 23.37
CA LYS A 33 4.59 20.49 24.82
C LYS A 33 5.87 20.49 25.67
N GLY A 34 7.03 20.59 25.03
CA GLY A 34 8.35 20.61 25.67
C GLY A 34 9.25 19.48 25.17
N ASP A 35 10.50 19.53 25.64
CA ASP A 35 11.54 18.56 25.31
C ASP A 35 11.58 17.46 26.39
N PHE A 36 11.68 16.21 25.95
CA PHE A 36 11.76 15.04 26.85
C PHE A 36 13.12 14.37 26.68
N ARG A 37 13.82 14.14 27.79
CA ARG A 37 15.12 13.46 27.81
C ARG A 37 14.97 12.02 28.26
N ALA A 38 15.60 11.09 27.56
CA ALA A 38 15.61 9.67 27.89
C ALA A 38 16.95 9.01 27.55
N HIS A 39 17.31 7.94 28.25
CA HIS A 39 18.47 7.12 27.93
C HIS A 39 18.27 6.27 26.66
N GLY A 40 17.03 5.96 26.32
CA GLY A 40 16.66 5.21 25.13
C GLY A 40 15.32 5.66 24.58
N VAL A 41 15.11 5.50 23.28
CA VAL A 41 13.87 5.80 22.56
C VAL A 41 13.47 4.61 21.73
N ILE A 42 12.22 4.20 21.82
CA ILE A 42 11.61 3.22 20.93
C ILE A 42 10.86 3.98 19.84
N LEU A 43 11.27 3.77 18.59
CA LEU A 43 10.63 4.34 17.40
C LEU A 43 9.54 3.39 16.91
N ALA A 44 8.31 3.85 16.93
CA ALA A 44 7.15 3.12 16.43
C ALA A 44 6.32 4.02 15.49
N THR A 45 7.01 4.70 14.58
CA THR A 45 6.45 5.72 13.67
C THR A 45 5.65 5.15 12.50
N GLY A 46 5.70 3.81 12.31
CA GLY A 46 4.96 3.12 11.26
C GLY A 46 5.59 3.27 9.87
N ALA A 47 4.78 2.99 8.87
CA ALA A 47 5.12 3.06 7.46
C ALA A 47 3.87 3.44 6.66
N HIS A 48 4.06 3.98 5.45
CA HIS A 48 2.96 4.22 4.53
C HIS A 48 3.10 3.37 3.27
N PRO A 49 2.00 2.98 2.64
CA PRO A 49 2.05 2.35 1.33
C PRO A 49 2.75 3.28 0.32
N ARG A 50 3.65 2.70 -0.46
CA ARG A 50 4.31 3.42 -1.54
C ARG A 50 3.32 3.68 -2.66
N MET A 51 3.19 4.95 -3.07
CA MET A 51 2.50 5.33 -4.29
C MET A 51 3.43 5.13 -5.49
N ILE A 52 2.88 4.66 -6.60
CA ILE A 52 3.63 4.47 -7.86
C ILE A 52 3.73 5.79 -8.62
N GLY A 53 2.72 6.66 -8.50
CA GLY A 53 2.70 8.00 -9.09
C GLY A 53 2.07 8.06 -10.49
N PHE A 54 1.28 7.08 -10.90
CA PHE A 54 0.55 7.17 -12.17
C PHE A 54 -0.59 8.20 -12.09
N PRO A 55 -0.94 8.88 -13.18
CA PRO A 55 -2.07 9.81 -13.26
C PRO A 55 -3.36 9.17 -12.77
N GLY A 56 -4.06 9.85 -11.85
CA GLY A 56 -5.28 9.36 -11.20
C GLY A 56 -5.05 8.63 -9.88
N GLU A 57 -3.82 8.18 -9.55
CA GLU A 57 -3.58 7.43 -8.30
C GLU A 57 -3.93 8.24 -7.05
N ALA A 58 -3.46 9.49 -6.97
CA ALA A 58 -3.75 10.35 -5.82
C ALA A 58 -5.22 10.81 -5.78
N GLU A 59 -5.81 11.05 -6.94
CA GLU A 59 -7.19 11.52 -7.08
C GLU A 59 -8.20 10.47 -6.61
N TYR A 60 -8.01 9.21 -7.02
CA TYR A 60 -8.94 8.13 -6.68
C TYR A 60 -8.54 7.32 -5.45
N LYS A 61 -7.52 7.75 -4.70
CA LYS A 61 -7.18 7.14 -3.40
C LYS A 61 -8.35 7.21 -2.43
N GLY A 62 -8.84 6.04 -1.99
CA GLY A 62 -10.06 5.92 -1.18
C GLY A 62 -11.38 6.01 -1.97
N HIS A 63 -11.33 6.26 -3.31
CA HIS A 63 -12.50 6.33 -4.19
C HIS A 63 -12.42 5.32 -5.35
N GLY A 64 -11.76 4.18 -5.10
CA GLY A 64 -11.53 3.11 -6.06
C GLY A 64 -10.11 2.60 -6.06
N ILE A 65 -9.13 3.39 -5.61
CA ILE A 65 -7.75 2.97 -5.40
C ILE A 65 -7.49 2.76 -3.91
N ALA A 66 -7.00 1.57 -3.55
CA ALA A 66 -6.77 1.11 -2.19
C ALA A 66 -5.37 0.49 -2.04
N TYR A 67 -4.91 0.37 -0.80
CA TYR A 67 -3.59 -0.17 -0.43
C TYR A 67 -3.67 -1.26 0.64
N CYS A 68 -4.89 -1.70 0.98
CA CYS A 68 -5.15 -2.70 2.01
C CYS A 68 -6.32 -3.59 1.56
N ALA A 69 -6.06 -4.83 1.16
CA ALA A 69 -7.11 -5.73 0.70
C ALA A 69 -8.07 -6.13 1.83
N THR A 70 -7.55 -6.37 3.01
CA THR A 70 -8.36 -6.74 4.19
C THR A 70 -9.23 -5.59 4.70
N CYS A 71 -8.85 -4.33 4.43
CA CYS A 71 -9.61 -3.15 4.83
C CYS A 71 -10.73 -2.83 3.82
N ASP A 72 -10.42 -2.92 2.53
CA ASP A 72 -11.23 -2.31 1.47
C ASP A 72 -11.82 -3.35 0.48
N GLY A 73 -11.39 -4.62 0.53
CA GLY A 73 -11.78 -5.64 -0.43
C GLY A 73 -13.29 -5.88 -0.53
N GLU A 74 -14.00 -5.80 0.59
CA GLU A 74 -15.45 -6.03 0.66
C GLU A 74 -16.23 -4.98 -0.15
N PHE A 75 -15.73 -3.74 -0.30
CA PHE A 75 -16.38 -2.70 -1.10
C PHE A 75 -16.46 -3.05 -2.59
N PHE A 76 -15.65 -4.00 -3.05
CA PHE A 76 -15.59 -4.44 -4.44
C PHE A 76 -16.26 -5.81 -4.65
N THR A 77 -17.17 -6.20 -3.77
CA THR A 77 -17.93 -7.48 -3.92
C THR A 77 -18.66 -7.51 -5.24
N GLY A 78 -18.40 -8.57 -6.02
CA GLY A 78 -18.99 -8.81 -7.34
C GLY A 78 -18.42 -7.96 -8.48
N ARG A 79 -17.37 -7.14 -8.22
CA ARG A 79 -16.74 -6.26 -9.20
C ARG A 79 -15.39 -6.78 -9.67
N GLU A 80 -14.91 -6.23 -10.78
CA GLU A 80 -13.53 -6.43 -11.24
C GLU A 80 -12.56 -5.72 -10.30
N VAL A 81 -11.42 -6.34 -10.05
CA VAL A 81 -10.33 -5.77 -9.25
C VAL A 81 -9.01 -5.92 -10.01
N PHE A 82 -8.22 -4.86 -10.02
CA PHE A 82 -6.84 -4.86 -10.49
C PHE A 82 -5.89 -4.79 -9.31
N VAL A 83 -4.88 -5.65 -9.30
CA VAL A 83 -3.80 -5.65 -8.32
C VAL A 83 -2.53 -5.19 -9.03
N VAL A 84 -1.88 -4.15 -8.51
CA VAL A 84 -0.65 -3.61 -9.10
C VAL A 84 0.53 -3.97 -8.20
N GLY A 85 1.42 -4.79 -8.73
CA GLY A 85 2.61 -5.28 -8.03
C GLY A 85 2.89 -6.74 -8.33
N GLY A 86 4.14 -7.18 -8.11
CA GLY A 86 4.58 -8.55 -8.34
C GLY A 86 5.27 -9.18 -7.11
N GLY A 87 5.23 -8.50 -5.97
CA GLY A 87 5.84 -8.96 -4.73
C GLY A 87 4.95 -9.93 -3.93
N PHE A 88 5.43 -10.28 -2.73
CA PHE A 88 4.75 -11.15 -1.78
C PHE A 88 3.31 -10.69 -1.49
N ALA A 89 3.16 -9.41 -1.10
CA ALA A 89 1.85 -8.86 -0.78
C ALA A 89 0.89 -8.91 -1.98
N ALA A 90 1.35 -8.59 -3.19
CA ALA A 90 0.51 -8.64 -4.39
C ALA A 90 -0.02 -10.05 -4.67
N ALA A 91 0.81 -11.08 -4.51
CA ALA A 91 0.41 -12.46 -4.73
C ALA A 91 -0.62 -12.96 -3.70
N GLU A 92 -0.36 -12.72 -2.40
CA GLU A 92 -1.27 -13.18 -1.33
C GLU A 92 -2.58 -12.41 -1.30
N GLU A 93 -2.49 -11.08 -1.39
CA GLU A 93 -3.66 -10.21 -1.31
C GLU A 93 -4.56 -10.35 -2.56
N ALA A 94 -4.01 -10.67 -3.73
CA ALA A 94 -4.81 -11.00 -4.91
C ALA A 94 -5.67 -12.24 -4.68
N VAL A 95 -5.10 -13.30 -4.09
CA VAL A 95 -5.87 -14.49 -3.71
C VAL A 95 -6.94 -14.16 -2.67
N PHE A 96 -6.61 -13.33 -1.67
CA PHE A 96 -7.59 -12.89 -0.68
C PHE A 96 -8.76 -12.14 -1.32
N LEU A 97 -8.50 -11.23 -2.27
CA LEU A 97 -9.50 -10.44 -2.97
C LEU A 97 -10.50 -11.29 -3.78
N THR A 98 -10.13 -12.50 -4.22
CA THR A 98 -11.06 -13.41 -4.92
C THR A 98 -12.28 -13.83 -4.09
N LYS A 99 -12.23 -13.62 -2.76
CA LYS A 99 -13.39 -13.86 -1.88
C LYS A 99 -14.53 -12.89 -2.15
N TYR A 100 -14.20 -11.71 -2.63
CA TYR A 100 -15.15 -10.61 -2.86
C TYR A 100 -15.31 -10.32 -4.35
N ALA A 101 -14.20 -10.12 -5.06
CA ALA A 101 -14.20 -9.76 -6.46
C ALA A 101 -14.79 -10.85 -7.36
N SER A 102 -15.43 -10.44 -8.44
CA SER A 102 -15.84 -11.33 -9.53
C SER A 102 -14.63 -11.88 -10.28
N HIS A 103 -13.63 -11.05 -10.48
CA HIS A 103 -12.35 -11.39 -11.10
C HIS A 103 -11.25 -10.47 -10.59
N VAL A 104 -10.00 -10.95 -10.56
CA VAL A 104 -8.81 -10.21 -10.16
C VAL A 104 -7.78 -10.26 -11.29
N THR A 105 -7.33 -9.10 -11.76
CA THR A 105 -6.22 -9.01 -12.72
C THR A 105 -4.98 -8.45 -12.06
N ILE A 106 -3.89 -9.21 -12.02
CA ILE A 106 -2.61 -8.77 -11.46
C ILE A 106 -1.75 -8.17 -12.57
N LEU A 107 -1.30 -6.93 -12.38
CA LEU A 107 -0.40 -6.21 -13.28
C LEU A 107 1.00 -6.22 -12.68
N ILE A 108 1.93 -6.93 -13.31
CA ILE A 108 3.31 -7.09 -12.86
C ILE A 108 4.23 -6.43 -13.89
N ARG A 109 5.01 -5.45 -13.46
CA ARG A 109 5.94 -4.74 -14.33
C ARG A 109 7.10 -5.64 -14.80
N GLU A 110 7.53 -6.55 -13.94
CA GLU A 110 8.60 -7.53 -14.19
C GLU A 110 8.10 -8.72 -15.04
N PRO A 111 9.01 -9.55 -15.59
CA PRO A 111 8.65 -10.73 -16.39
C PRO A 111 7.91 -11.82 -15.61
N ASP A 112 8.01 -11.82 -14.29
CA ASP A 112 7.30 -12.75 -13.39
C ASP A 112 7.20 -12.11 -12.00
N PHE A 113 6.54 -12.82 -11.06
CA PHE A 113 6.54 -12.44 -9.65
C PHE A 113 7.97 -12.36 -9.10
N THR A 114 8.19 -11.37 -8.23
CA THR A 114 9.48 -11.16 -7.53
C THR A 114 9.56 -11.86 -6.18
N CYS A 115 8.47 -12.50 -5.74
CA CYS A 115 8.42 -13.34 -4.54
C CYS A 115 8.76 -14.80 -4.84
N ALA A 116 8.92 -15.60 -3.78
CA ALA A 116 9.16 -17.04 -3.91
C ALA A 116 8.03 -17.74 -4.68
N ALA A 117 8.37 -18.71 -5.54
CA ALA A 117 7.40 -19.45 -6.36
C ALA A 117 6.24 -20.04 -5.53
N LYS A 118 6.53 -20.57 -4.33
CA LYS A 118 5.51 -21.09 -3.42
C LYS A 118 4.42 -20.08 -3.06
N VAL A 119 4.75 -18.79 -3.05
CA VAL A 119 3.80 -17.71 -2.74
C VAL A 119 3.04 -17.27 -3.98
N ALA A 120 3.71 -17.25 -5.14
CA ALA A 120 3.11 -16.87 -6.41
C ALA A 120 2.16 -17.93 -6.99
N GLU A 121 2.43 -19.22 -6.73
CA GLU A 121 1.72 -20.34 -7.34
C GLU A 121 0.21 -20.33 -7.09
N PRO A 122 -0.30 -20.06 -5.87
CA PRO A 122 -1.74 -19.95 -5.64
C PRO A 122 -2.41 -18.88 -6.51
N ALA A 123 -1.76 -17.73 -6.73
CA ALA A 123 -2.29 -16.68 -7.59
C ALA A 123 -2.27 -17.09 -9.08
N LYS A 124 -1.19 -17.76 -9.52
CA LYS A 124 -1.05 -18.24 -10.91
C LYS A 124 -2.07 -19.31 -11.30
N GLN A 125 -2.49 -20.13 -10.34
CA GLN A 125 -3.39 -21.28 -10.58
C GLN A 125 -4.87 -20.97 -10.27
N HIS A 126 -5.18 -19.80 -9.73
CA HIS A 126 -6.54 -19.48 -9.29
C HIS A 126 -7.44 -19.12 -10.47
N GLU A 127 -8.59 -19.78 -10.59
CA GLU A 127 -9.54 -19.62 -11.70
C GLU A 127 -10.07 -18.18 -11.89
N LYS A 128 -10.15 -17.40 -10.80
CA LYS A 128 -10.58 -15.99 -10.83
C LYS A 128 -9.42 -15.02 -11.02
N ILE A 129 -8.19 -15.46 -11.22
CA ILE A 129 -7.05 -14.57 -11.33
C ILE A 129 -6.45 -14.63 -12.72
N THR A 130 -6.23 -13.46 -13.34
CA THR A 130 -5.41 -13.30 -14.53
C THR A 130 -4.12 -12.58 -14.16
N VAL A 131 -2.98 -13.12 -14.55
CA VAL A 131 -1.67 -12.50 -14.31
C VAL A 131 -1.13 -11.95 -15.63
N LEU A 132 -0.90 -10.64 -15.65
CA LEU A 132 -0.30 -9.92 -16.78
C LEU A 132 1.09 -9.45 -16.37
N THR A 133 2.10 -10.12 -16.88
CA THR A 133 3.52 -9.76 -16.67
C THR A 133 3.99 -8.72 -17.68
N ASN A 134 5.13 -8.09 -17.41
CA ASN A 134 5.67 -6.98 -18.21
C ASN A 134 4.64 -5.86 -18.43
N THR A 135 3.76 -5.64 -17.45
CA THR A 135 2.61 -4.76 -17.61
C THR A 135 2.59 -3.72 -16.49
N GLU A 136 2.44 -2.46 -16.86
CA GLU A 136 2.37 -1.35 -15.93
C GLU A 136 1.11 -0.50 -16.14
N VAL A 137 0.67 0.18 -15.08
CA VAL A 137 -0.43 1.15 -15.15
C VAL A 137 0.07 2.42 -15.80
N VAL A 138 -0.68 2.92 -16.79
CA VAL A 138 -0.42 4.20 -17.46
C VAL A 138 -1.23 5.32 -16.81
N ARG A 139 -2.53 5.11 -16.58
CA ARG A 139 -3.42 6.07 -15.91
C ARG A 139 -4.73 5.41 -15.47
N ALA A 140 -5.37 6.03 -14.49
CA ALA A 140 -6.73 5.72 -14.07
C ALA A 140 -7.60 6.98 -14.20
N GLU A 141 -8.82 6.84 -14.70
CA GLU A 141 -9.71 7.96 -15.00
C GLU A 141 -11.14 7.63 -14.59
N GLY A 142 -11.93 8.66 -14.31
CA GLY A 142 -13.33 8.50 -13.95
C GLY A 142 -14.02 9.82 -13.65
N ASP A 143 -15.08 9.73 -12.88
CA ASP A 143 -15.82 10.87 -12.33
C ASP A 143 -15.62 10.92 -10.79
N SER A 144 -16.66 10.72 -10.01
CA SER A 144 -16.56 10.51 -8.55
C SER A 144 -16.00 9.14 -8.18
N LEU A 145 -15.99 8.19 -9.12
CA LEU A 145 -15.50 6.82 -9.01
C LEU A 145 -14.67 6.46 -10.24
N LEU A 146 -13.86 5.41 -10.12
CA LEU A 146 -13.10 4.87 -11.25
C LEU A 146 -14.02 4.37 -12.36
N ARG A 147 -13.72 4.75 -13.62
CA ARG A 147 -14.45 4.34 -14.82
C ARG A 147 -13.54 3.65 -15.82
N SER A 148 -12.27 4.00 -15.87
CA SER A 148 -11.32 3.37 -16.79
C SER A 148 -9.92 3.26 -16.19
N LEU A 149 -9.21 2.22 -16.63
CA LEU A 149 -7.81 1.97 -16.34
C LEU A 149 -7.09 1.71 -17.67
N THR A 150 -6.07 2.48 -17.94
CA THR A 150 -5.14 2.21 -19.04
C THR A 150 -3.89 1.56 -18.49
N TYR A 151 -3.52 0.43 -19.03
CA TYR A 151 -2.27 -0.26 -18.74
C TYR A 151 -1.57 -0.67 -20.01
N LYS A 152 -0.26 -0.88 -19.95
CA LYS A 152 0.59 -1.08 -21.11
C LYS A 152 1.49 -2.29 -20.90
N ASN A 153 1.63 -3.10 -21.92
CA ASN A 153 2.67 -4.13 -21.95
C ASN A 153 4.01 -3.51 -22.39
N ASN A 154 5.02 -3.59 -21.54
CA ASN A 154 6.33 -2.95 -21.75
C ASN A 154 7.19 -3.63 -22.81
N GLN A 155 6.86 -4.87 -23.22
CA GLN A 155 7.57 -5.57 -24.28
C GLN A 155 6.99 -5.27 -25.67
N SER A 156 5.67 -5.34 -25.80
CA SER A 156 4.98 -5.06 -27.08
C SER A 156 4.73 -3.58 -27.33
N GLY A 157 4.67 -2.78 -26.24
CA GLY A 157 4.25 -1.39 -26.30
C GLY A 157 2.74 -1.21 -26.43
N GLU A 158 1.96 -2.29 -26.41
CA GLU A 158 0.51 -2.27 -26.56
C GLU A 158 -0.15 -1.67 -25.32
N GLU A 159 -1.00 -0.67 -25.53
CA GLU A 159 -1.86 -0.08 -24.49
C GLU A 159 -3.26 -0.69 -24.56
N ILE A 160 -3.75 -1.09 -23.38
CA ILE A 160 -5.09 -1.66 -23.22
C ILE A 160 -5.88 -0.74 -22.29
N VAL A 161 -7.11 -0.43 -22.71
CA VAL A 161 -8.03 0.38 -21.90
C VAL A 161 -9.16 -0.52 -21.39
N TYR A 162 -9.15 -0.78 -20.10
CA TYR A 162 -10.30 -1.36 -19.41
C TYR A 162 -11.32 -0.25 -19.11
N LYS A 163 -12.60 -0.54 -19.32
CA LYS A 163 -13.70 0.37 -18.96
C LYS A 163 -14.71 -0.38 -18.12
N ALA A 164 -15.10 0.21 -16.99
CA ALA A 164 -16.22 -0.29 -16.21
C ALA A 164 -17.52 -0.27 -17.04
N LYS A 165 -18.45 -1.15 -16.71
CA LYS A 165 -19.79 -1.10 -17.29
C LYS A 165 -20.47 0.22 -16.91
N GLU A 166 -21.43 0.65 -17.73
CA GLU A 166 -22.18 1.88 -17.46
C GLU A 166 -22.84 1.84 -16.07
N GLY A 167 -22.60 2.88 -15.28
CA GLY A 167 -23.10 2.98 -13.90
C GLY A 167 -22.30 2.19 -12.86
N ASP A 168 -21.34 1.35 -13.27
CA ASP A 168 -20.52 0.53 -12.36
C ASP A 168 -19.12 1.12 -12.16
N THR A 169 -18.35 0.52 -11.25
CA THR A 169 -16.95 0.86 -10.95
C THR A 169 -16.15 -0.43 -10.71
N PHE A 170 -14.86 -0.28 -10.53
CA PHE A 170 -13.93 -1.37 -10.22
C PHE A 170 -12.91 -0.91 -9.17
N GLY A 171 -12.10 -1.83 -8.65
CA GLY A 171 -11.06 -1.55 -7.68
C GLY A 171 -9.66 -1.64 -8.25
N ILE A 172 -8.74 -0.80 -7.77
CA ILE A 172 -7.31 -0.93 -7.99
C ILE A 172 -6.63 -1.04 -6.63
N PHE A 173 -5.91 -2.13 -6.38
CA PHE A 173 -5.13 -2.34 -5.16
C PHE A 173 -3.65 -2.26 -5.50
N VAL A 174 -2.94 -1.30 -4.90
CA VAL A 174 -1.53 -1.05 -5.17
C VAL A 174 -0.66 -1.66 -4.07
N PHE A 175 0.15 -2.66 -4.42
CA PHE A 175 1.08 -3.35 -3.53
C PHE A 175 2.52 -3.19 -4.01
N ALA A 176 2.98 -1.93 -4.06
CA ALA A 176 4.32 -1.54 -4.50
C ALA A 176 5.35 -1.42 -3.36
N GLY A 177 5.02 -1.99 -2.19
CA GLY A 177 5.82 -1.93 -0.97
C GLY A 177 5.39 -0.80 -0.03
N TYR A 178 6.19 -0.61 1.03
CA TYR A 178 5.95 0.40 2.06
C TYR A 178 7.18 1.28 2.22
N GLU A 179 6.96 2.53 2.60
CA GLU A 179 7.99 3.48 2.99
C GLU A 179 7.94 3.66 4.52
N PRO A 180 9.00 3.25 5.26
CA PRO A 180 9.06 3.48 6.70
C PRO A 180 9.09 4.98 7.00
N ALA A 181 8.34 5.42 8.02
CA ALA A 181 8.35 6.82 8.46
C ALA A 181 9.58 7.08 9.33
N THR A 182 10.73 7.30 8.68
CA THR A 182 12.06 7.41 9.30
C THR A 182 12.61 8.85 9.33
N GLU A 183 11.85 9.84 8.89
CA GLU A 183 12.31 11.23 8.78
C GLU A 183 12.84 11.79 10.12
N LEU A 184 12.20 11.41 11.22
CA LEU A 184 12.56 11.86 12.58
C LEU A 184 13.98 11.45 12.99
N VAL A 185 14.50 10.37 12.42
CA VAL A 185 15.79 9.78 12.80
C VAL A 185 16.86 9.88 11.71
N LYS A 186 16.52 10.54 10.62
CA LYS A 186 17.46 10.74 9.50
C LYS A 186 18.74 11.45 9.97
N GLY A 187 19.89 10.82 9.75
CA GLY A 187 21.19 11.32 10.17
C GLY A 187 21.54 11.10 11.65
N ILE A 188 20.67 10.40 12.41
CA ILE A 188 20.94 10.04 13.81
C ILE A 188 21.29 8.53 13.90
N VAL A 189 20.65 7.72 13.07
CA VAL A 189 20.90 6.29 12.96
C VAL A 189 21.15 5.90 11.51
N GLU A 190 21.82 4.76 11.28
CA GLU A 190 21.90 4.15 9.95
C GLU A 190 20.52 3.57 9.58
N LEU A 191 20.07 3.82 8.34
CA LEU A 191 18.79 3.42 7.80
C LEU A 191 18.96 2.43 6.64
#